data_c4b820829e39f25d63293e46d72bd0dc
#
_entry.id   c4b820829e39f25d63293e46d72bd0dc
#
_cell.length_a   1.000
_cell.length_b   1.000
_cell.length_c   1.000
_cell.angle_alpha   90.00
_cell.angle_beta   90.00
_cell.angle_gamma   90.00
#
_symmetry.space_group_name_H-M   'P 1'
#
loop_
_entity.id
_entity.type
_entity.pdbx_description
1 polymer ?
#
loop_
_entity_poly.entity_id
_entity_poly.type
_entity_poly.pdbx_seq_one_letter_code
_entity_poly.pdbx_strand_id
1 'polypeptide(L)'
;MSYQIITDSCCDFTKAQLQQYDVTCANLTVLYNGENHSNFSEPAAVKAFYNELRSGTMATTAAANPDEWAQRMRAALEKDRDVLVLAFTSALSTTYQSAVIAAADLREQYPLRKIIVVDTLCAALGQGLLLHYACKKRDEGMEIEELAAWLEEHKSHVCHWVTVDDLSHLKRGGRISTTTALVGTMLNVKPIIHVDDEGRLINCAKVRGRKSAMEYLVKKFQETCTDFDTVFIAHGDCPEDAATLEAMLREKHGIKEVVTGYVGPVIGAHTGPGVLVVFFMGSKR
;
A
#
# COMPACT_ATOMS: atom_id res chain seq x y z
N MET A 1 -13.39 -18.37 17.19
CA MET A 1 -12.70 -17.53 18.21
C MET A 1 -12.45 -16.16 17.62
N SER A 2 -12.44 -15.08 18.39
CA SER A 2 -12.19 -13.77 17.83
C SER A 2 -10.68 -13.52 17.67
N TYR A 3 -10.26 -13.03 16.54
CA TYR A 3 -8.88 -12.61 16.30
C TYR A 3 -8.82 -11.13 15.90
N GLN A 4 -7.64 -10.52 16.07
CA GLN A 4 -7.37 -9.15 15.67
C GLN A 4 -6.59 -9.14 14.37
N ILE A 5 -7.07 -8.39 13.38
CA ILE A 5 -6.25 -8.05 12.21
C ILE A 5 -5.38 -6.84 12.57
N ILE A 6 -4.08 -6.96 12.30
CA ILE A 6 -3.09 -5.89 12.47
C ILE A 6 -2.43 -5.65 11.13
N THR A 7 -2.26 -4.40 10.75
CA THR A 7 -1.52 -4.00 9.56
C THR A 7 -0.48 -2.93 9.91
N ASP A 8 0.18 -2.37 8.92
CA ASP A 8 1.04 -1.20 9.10
C ASP A 8 0.53 0.01 8.29
N SER A 9 1.10 1.16 8.59
CA SER A 9 0.64 2.43 8.05
C SER A 9 0.89 2.62 6.55
N CYS A 10 1.59 1.69 5.87
CA CYS A 10 1.71 1.69 4.42
C CYS A 10 0.47 1.16 3.68
N CYS A 11 -0.57 0.72 4.41
CA CYS A 11 -1.88 0.43 3.80
C CYS A 11 -2.63 1.70 3.36
N ASP A 12 -2.15 2.88 3.77
CA ASP A 12 -2.68 4.21 3.48
C ASP A 12 -4.16 4.43 3.87
N PHE A 13 -4.70 3.57 4.75
CA PHE A 13 -6.03 3.80 5.33
C PHE A 13 -6.02 4.99 6.28
N THR A 14 -7.08 5.76 6.24
CA THR A 14 -7.36 6.80 7.22
C THR A 14 -7.67 6.20 8.60
N LYS A 15 -7.53 6.99 9.65
CA LYS A 15 -7.94 6.57 11.02
C LYS A 15 -9.39 6.11 11.07
N ALA A 16 -10.27 6.79 10.33
CA ALA A 16 -11.69 6.43 10.24
C ALA A 16 -11.89 5.05 9.60
N GLN A 17 -11.18 4.76 8.52
CA GLN A 17 -11.22 3.44 7.87
C GLN A 17 -10.66 2.34 8.79
N LEU A 18 -9.52 2.57 9.46
CA LEU A 18 -8.97 1.61 10.42
C LEU A 18 -9.94 1.30 11.57
N GLN A 19 -10.65 2.33 12.08
CA GLN A 19 -11.68 2.16 13.11
C GLN A 19 -12.91 1.40 12.56
N GLN A 20 -13.38 1.75 11.36
CA GLN A 20 -14.51 1.10 10.71
C GLN A 20 -14.26 -0.40 10.52
N TYR A 21 -13.04 -0.78 10.15
CA TYR A 21 -12.64 -2.17 9.95
C TYR A 21 -12.20 -2.89 11.24
N ASP A 22 -12.20 -2.24 12.41
CA ASP A 22 -11.61 -2.79 13.64
C ASP A 22 -10.19 -3.36 13.41
N VAL A 23 -9.32 -2.55 12.81
CA VAL A 23 -7.94 -2.92 12.50
C VAL A 23 -6.97 -2.08 13.31
N THR A 24 -5.99 -2.74 13.91
CA THR A 24 -4.86 -2.09 14.58
C THR A 24 -3.74 -1.84 13.58
N CYS A 25 -3.05 -0.69 13.70
CA CYS A 25 -2.01 -0.29 12.78
C CYS A 25 -0.67 -0.05 13.48
N ALA A 26 0.40 -0.68 12.99
CA ALA A 26 1.78 -0.39 13.35
C ALA A 26 2.31 0.77 12.49
N ASN A 27 3.05 1.71 13.08
CA ASN A 27 3.45 2.92 12.39
C ASN A 27 4.87 2.83 11.82
N LEU A 28 5.00 3.11 10.54
CA LEU A 28 6.27 3.53 9.95
C LEU A 28 6.44 5.05 10.17
N THR A 29 7.66 5.54 10.01
CA THR A 29 7.96 6.95 10.19
C THR A 29 8.54 7.58 8.94
N VAL A 30 8.32 8.87 8.79
CA VAL A 30 8.93 9.71 7.78
C VAL A 30 9.70 10.84 8.47
N LEU A 31 10.94 11.07 8.05
CA LEU A 31 11.82 12.15 8.52
C LEU A 31 11.90 13.21 7.41
N TYR A 32 11.50 14.42 7.71
CA TYR A 32 11.71 15.60 6.85
C TYR A 32 11.78 16.85 7.72
N ASN A 33 12.45 17.90 7.23
CA ASN A 33 12.71 19.15 7.96
C ASN A 33 13.36 18.92 9.35
N GLY A 34 14.11 17.80 9.53
CA GLY A 34 14.76 17.45 10.80
C GLY A 34 13.84 16.82 11.85
N GLU A 35 12.58 16.59 11.54
CA GLU A 35 11.59 16.01 12.46
C GLU A 35 11.10 14.64 12.00
N ASN A 36 10.93 13.72 12.97
CA ASN A 36 10.31 12.42 12.73
C ASN A 36 8.80 12.51 12.93
N HIS A 37 8.06 12.03 11.95
CA HIS A 37 6.61 11.94 11.99
C HIS A 37 6.18 10.49 11.80
N SER A 38 5.14 10.05 12.53
CA SER A 38 4.41 8.84 12.14
C SER A 38 3.74 9.06 10.79
N ASN A 39 3.50 7.99 10.03
CA ASN A 39 2.71 8.14 8.80
C ASN A 39 1.33 8.72 9.14
N PHE A 40 0.84 9.62 8.33
CA PHE A 40 -0.42 10.34 8.57
C PHE A 40 -1.26 10.37 7.29
N SER A 41 -2.56 10.48 7.47
CA SER A 41 -3.56 10.40 6.38
C SER A 41 -4.52 11.60 6.34
N GLU A 42 -4.37 12.56 7.26
CA GLU A 42 -5.18 13.77 7.25
C GLU A 42 -4.89 14.60 6.00
N PRO A 43 -5.89 14.91 5.14
CA PRO A 43 -5.67 15.52 3.82
C PRO A 43 -4.84 16.81 3.86
N ALA A 44 -5.07 17.69 4.83
CA ALA A 44 -4.33 18.94 4.96
C ALA A 44 -2.84 18.71 5.26
N ALA A 45 -2.53 17.75 6.15
CA ALA A 45 -1.16 17.40 6.52
C ALA A 45 -0.43 16.71 5.35
N VAL A 46 -1.11 15.78 4.66
CA VAL A 46 -0.54 15.12 3.48
C VAL A 46 -0.26 16.12 2.36
N LYS A 47 -1.18 17.06 2.11
CA LYS A 47 -0.98 18.13 1.12
C LYS A 47 0.22 19.01 1.49
N ALA A 48 0.37 19.39 2.76
CA ALA A 48 1.52 20.16 3.23
C ALA A 48 2.82 19.40 2.99
N PHE A 49 2.89 18.11 3.30
CA PHE A 49 4.03 17.25 3.02
C PHE A 49 4.40 17.22 1.53
N TYR A 50 3.43 17.06 0.63
CA TYR A 50 3.71 17.08 -0.81
C TYR A 50 4.17 18.45 -1.31
N ASN A 51 3.73 19.55 -0.70
CA ASN A 51 4.24 20.87 -1.00
C ASN A 51 5.72 21.03 -0.58
N GLU A 52 6.11 20.48 0.57
CA GLU A 52 7.50 20.40 0.99
C GLU A 52 8.36 19.63 -0.03
N LEU A 53 7.88 18.47 -0.50
CA LEU A 53 8.59 17.72 -1.55
C LEU A 53 8.73 18.51 -2.86
N ARG A 54 7.72 19.29 -3.27
CA ARG A 54 7.78 20.16 -4.46
C ARG A 54 8.77 21.29 -4.29
N SER A 55 8.96 21.78 -3.08
CA SER A 55 9.97 22.83 -2.77
C SER A 55 11.40 22.29 -2.73
N GLY A 56 11.58 20.96 -2.88
CA GLY A 56 12.89 20.32 -2.88
C GLY A 56 13.30 19.72 -1.53
N THR A 57 12.42 19.75 -0.53
CA THR A 57 12.66 19.08 0.75
C THR A 57 12.90 17.58 0.55
N MET A 58 13.95 17.08 1.18
CA MET A 58 14.29 15.66 1.17
C MET A 58 13.61 14.95 2.33
N ALA A 59 12.94 13.84 2.04
CA ALA A 59 12.37 12.99 3.06
C ALA A 59 13.00 11.59 3.03
N THR A 60 13.19 11.00 4.21
CA THR A 60 13.61 9.61 4.40
C THR A 60 12.62 8.88 5.28
N THR A 61 12.67 7.55 5.30
CA THR A 61 11.68 6.75 6.02
C THR A 61 12.33 5.66 6.85
N ALA A 62 11.65 5.26 7.94
CA ALA A 62 12.04 4.10 8.73
C ALA A 62 10.88 3.10 8.81
N ALA A 63 11.23 1.81 8.75
CA ALA A 63 10.30 0.71 8.90
C ALA A 63 9.68 0.68 10.32
N ALA A 64 8.52 0.08 10.47
CA ALA A 64 8.02 -0.31 11.78
C ALA A 64 9.00 -1.34 12.39
N ASN A 65 9.54 -1.03 13.56
CA ASN A 65 10.50 -1.89 14.23
C ASN A 65 9.81 -3.03 15.02
N PRO A 66 10.55 -4.03 15.52
CA PRO A 66 9.95 -5.14 16.27
C PRO A 66 9.16 -4.71 17.52
N ASP A 67 9.61 -3.65 18.22
CA ASP A 67 8.91 -3.17 19.43
C ASP A 67 7.54 -2.56 19.08
N GLU A 68 7.45 -1.78 18.00
CA GLU A 68 6.18 -1.24 17.51
C GLU A 68 5.19 -2.37 17.19
N TRP A 69 5.63 -3.43 16.51
CA TRP A 69 4.82 -4.59 16.22
C TRP A 69 4.43 -5.36 17.49
N ALA A 70 5.39 -5.60 18.39
CA ALA A 70 5.15 -6.32 19.64
C ALA A 70 4.10 -5.60 20.49
N GLN A 71 4.15 -4.27 20.59
CA GLN A 71 3.16 -3.47 21.29
C GLN A 71 1.75 -3.68 20.74
N ARG A 72 1.60 -3.68 19.41
CA ARG A 72 0.29 -3.85 18.75
C ARG A 72 -0.27 -5.26 18.92
N MET A 73 0.59 -6.28 18.75
CA MET A 73 0.18 -7.68 18.93
C MET A 73 -0.16 -7.99 20.39
N ARG A 74 0.68 -7.55 21.34
CA ARG A 74 0.46 -7.76 22.78
C ARG A 74 -0.89 -7.21 23.25
N ALA A 75 -1.30 -6.03 22.78
CA ALA A 75 -2.58 -5.42 23.13
C ALA A 75 -3.80 -6.26 22.72
N ALA A 76 -3.66 -7.13 21.71
CA ALA A 76 -4.70 -8.09 21.33
C ALA A 76 -4.59 -9.40 22.12
N LEU A 77 -3.37 -9.91 22.30
CA LEU A 77 -3.08 -11.15 23.03
C LEU A 77 -3.51 -11.09 24.50
N GLU A 78 -3.30 -9.95 25.16
CA GLU A 78 -3.75 -9.68 26.55
C GLU A 78 -5.29 -9.66 26.70
N LYS A 79 -6.01 -9.52 25.59
CA LYS A 79 -7.48 -9.65 25.54
C LYS A 79 -7.94 -11.03 25.06
N ASP A 80 -7.06 -12.02 25.16
CA ASP A 80 -7.32 -13.39 24.70
C ASP A 80 -7.71 -13.51 23.21
N ARG A 81 -7.25 -12.59 22.35
CA ARG A 81 -7.48 -12.62 20.90
C ARG A 81 -6.25 -13.18 20.19
N ASP A 82 -6.48 -14.04 19.21
CA ASP A 82 -5.44 -14.41 18.24
C ASP A 82 -5.09 -13.23 17.32
N VAL A 83 -3.97 -13.29 16.61
CA VAL A 83 -3.45 -12.17 15.83
C VAL A 83 -3.14 -12.60 14.41
N LEU A 84 -3.70 -11.89 13.43
CA LEU A 84 -3.36 -11.98 12.01
C LEU A 84 -2.74 -10.66 11.55
N VAL A 85 -1.48 -10.71 11.12
CA VAL A 85 -0.74 -9.54 10.63
C VAL A 85 -0.70 -9.54 9.10
N LEU A 86 -1.09 -8.43 8.48
CA LEU A 86 -0.91 -8.15 7.07
C LEU A 86 0.16 -7.04 6.93
N ALA A 87 1.38 -7.42 6.62
CA ALA A 87 2.51 -6.49 6.57
C ALA A 87 2.83 -6.03 5.15
N PHE A 88 3.32 -4.79 5.03
CA PHE A 88 3.87 -4.21 3.82
C PHE A 88 4.91 -5.12 3.17
N THR A 89 4.95 -5.15 1.83
CA THR A 89 5.85 -6.02 1.06
C THR A 89 7.29 -6.02 1.56
N SER A 90 7.81 -7.21 1.79
CA SER A 90 9.21 -7.44 2.20
C SER A 90 10.22 -6.98 1.14
N ALA A 91 9.80 -6.89 -0.12
CA ALA A 91 10.64 -6.45 -1.23
C ALA A 91 11.02 -4.96 -1.18
N LEU A 92 10.26 -4.14 -0.44
CA LEU A 92 10.46 -2.69 -0.37
C LEU A 92 10.87 -2.18 1.01
N SER A 93 10.68 -2.99 2.07
CA SER A 93 10.94 -2.59 3.47
C SER A 93 11.22 -3.79 4.36
N THR A 94 11.95 -3.57 5.45
CA THR A 94 12.15 -4.57 6.52
C THR A 94 10.95 -4.66 7.48
N THR A 95 9.86 -3.96 7.23
CA THR A 95 8.66 -3.92 8.09
C THR A 95 8.08 -5.32 8.32
N TYR A 96 7.94 -6.13 7.28
CA TYR A 96 7.52 -7.53 7.40
C TYR A 96 8.48 -8.35 8.29
N GLN A 97 9.79 -8.24 8.06
CA GLN A 97 10.78 -8.97 8.84
C GLN A 97 10.72 -8.60 10.34
N SER A 98 10.49 -7.31 10.63
CA SER A 98 10.29 -6.83 12.00
C SER A 98 9.05 -7.45 12.66
N ALA A 99 7.97 -7.60 11.90
CA ALA A 99 6.76 -8.28 12.39
C ALA A 99 7.00 -9.77 12.69
N VAL A 100 7.78 -10.46 11.84
CA VAL A 100 8.14 -11.87 12.04
C VAL A 100 8.96 -12.04 13.32
N ILE A 101 9.94 -11.16 13.58
CA ILE A 101 10.76 -11.18 14.82
C ILE A 101 9.86 -10.99 16.04
N ALA A 102 9.02 -9.95 16.05
CA ALA A 102 8.10 -9.70 17.16
C ALA A 102 7.12 -10.86 17.40
N ALA A 103 6.62 -11.47 16.32
CA ALA A 103 5.72 -12.62 16.42
C ALA A 103 6.42 -13.86 17.00
N ALA A 104 7.70 -14.10 16.68
CA ALA A 104 8.47 -15.21 17.24
C ALA A 104 8.58 -15.09 18.76
N ASP A 105 9.00 -13.93 19.26
CA ASP A 105 9.14 -13.65 20.70
C ASP A 105 7.80 -13.76 21.44
N LEU A 106 6.70 -13.31 20.81
CA LEU A 106 5.37 -13.35 21.44
C LEU A 106 4.75 -14.75 21.43
N ARG A 107 5.07 -15.62 20.46
CA ARG A 107 4.63 -17.02 20.47
C ARG A 107 5.17 -17.79 21.67
N GLU A 108 6.39 -17.49 22.12
CA GLU A 108 6.96 -18.08 23.35
C GLU A 108 6.21 -17.61 24.60
N GLN A 109 5.79 -16.34 24.64
CA GLN A 109 5.07 -15.74 25.77
C GLN A 109 3.59 -16.14 25.83
N TYR A 110 2.98 -16.40 24.66
CA TYR A 110 1.54 -16.71 24.49
C TYR A 110 1.34 -18.04 23.73
N PRO A 111 1.79 -19.18 24.27
CA PRO A 111 1.83 -20.45 23.54
C PRO A 111 0.44 -21.03 23.17
N LEU A 112 -0.63 -20.51 23.79
CA LEU A 112 -2.02 -20.91 23.50
C LEU A 112 -2.69 -20.01 22.45
N ARG A 113 -1.98 -18.97 21.97
CA ARG A 113 -2.52 -18.01 20.98
C ARG A 113 -1.88 -18.23 19.62
N LYS A 114 -2.68 -18.02 18.58
CA LYS A 114 -2.21 -18.03 17.20
C LYS A 114 -1.73 -16.64 16.82
N ILE A 115 -0.52 -16.56 16.26
CA ILE A 115 0.04 -15.33 15.71
C ILE A 115 0.52 -15.67 14.31
N ILE A 116 -0.20 -15.18 13.30
CA ILE A 116 0.12 -15.43 11.89
C ILE A 116 0.56 -14.11 11.26
N VAL A 117 1.66 -14.13 10.51
CA VAL A 117 2.20 -12.96 9.81
C VAL A 117 2.25 -13.24 8.33
N VAL A 118 1.55 -12.43 7.55
CA VAL A 118 1.48 -12.53 6.08
C VAL A 118 2.28 -11.39 5.47
N ASP A 119 3.22 -11.72 4.59
CA ASP A 119 3.79 -10.76 3.65
C ASP A 119 2.78 -10.52 2.53
N THR A 120 2.20 -9.33 2.50
CA THR A 120 1.15 -9.03 1.50
C THR A 120 1.68 -8.93 0.08
N LEU A 121 2.98 -8.69 -0.08
CA LEU A 121 3.60 -8.35 -1.36
C LEU A 121 2.91 -7.14 -2.04
N CYS A 122 2.24 -6.30 -1.24
CA CYS A 122 1.46 -5.14 -1.67
C CYS A 122 2.01 -3.86 -1.03
N ALA A 123 1.60 -2.71 -1.58
CA ALA A 123 1.96 -1.37 -1.13
C ALA A 123 0.78 -0.41 -1.26
N ALA A 124 0.78 0.68 -0.48
CA ALA A 124 -0.23 1.74 -0.52
C ALA A 124 -1.66 1.17 -0.36
N LEU A 125 -2.64 1.80 -1.00
CA LEU A 125 -4.01 1.29 -1.01
C LEU A 125 -4.15 -0.10 -1.68
N GLY A 126 -3.11 -0.68 -2.28
CA GLY A 126 -3.12 -2.09 -2.70
C GLY A 126 -3.06 -3.05 -1.51
N GLN A 127 -2.23 -2.73 -0.48
CA GLN A 127 -2.30 -3.39 0.82
C GLN A 127 -3.66 -3.12 1.49
N GLY A 128 -4.18 -1.88 1.36
CA GLY A 128 -5.53 -1.52 1.82
C GLY A 128 -6.63 -2.33 1.16
N LEU A 129 -6.54 -2.61 -0.15
CA LEU A 129 -7.51 -3.44 -0.87
C LEU A 129 -7.50 -4.90 -0.37
N LEU A 130 -6.31 -5.48 -0.18
CA LEU A 130 -6.21 -6.83 0.40
C LEU A 130 -6.76 -6.87 1.83
N LEU A 131 -6.47 -5.82 2.62
CA LEU A 131 -7.00 -5.65 3.97
C LEU A 131 -8.54 -5.51 3.99
N HIS A 132 -9.12 -4.76 3.04
CA HIS A 132 -10.58 -4.65 2.85
C HIS A 132 -11.23 -6.03 2.71
N TYR A 133 -10.70 -6.87 1.80
CA TYR A 133 -11.22 -8.22 1.61
C TYR A 133 -10.98 -9.12 2.83
N ALA A 134 -9.84 -8.99 3.50
CA ALA A 134 -9.56 -9.72 4.73
C ALA A 134 -10.58 -9.41 5.83
N CYS A 135 -10.89 -8.13 6.04
CA CYS A 135 -11.88 -7.69 7.01
C CYS A 135 -13.28 -8.18 6.66
N LYS A 136 -13.68 -8.09 5.38
CA LYS A 136 -14.96 -8.61 4.92
C LYS A 136 -15.11 -10.10 5.20
N LYS A 137 -14.10 -10.92 4.90
CA LYS A 137 -14.11 -12.36 5.16
C LYS A 137 -14.10 -12.69 6.66
N ARG A 138 -13.36 -11.94 7.47
CA ARG A 138 -13.43 -12.06 8.94
C ARG A 138 -14.85 -11.81 9.43
N ASP A 139 -15.51 -10.77 8.95
CA ASP A 139 -16.85 -10.36 9.37
C ASP A 139 -17.93 -11.36 8.86
N GLU A 140 -17.64 -12.09 7.77
CA GLU A 140 -18.43 -13.23 7.29
C GLU A 140 -18.18 -14.51 8.12
N GLY A 141 -17.26 -14.48 9.10
CA GLY A 141 -17.01 -15.57 10.04
C GLY A 141 -15.87 -16.50 9.66
N MET A 142 -15.01 -16.14 8.69
CA MET A 142 -13.87 -16.97 8.30
C MET A 142 -12.86 -17.07 9.45
N GLU A 143 -12.43 -18.29 9.78
CA GLU A 143 -11.45 -18.55 10.83
C GLU A 143 -10.03 -18.07 10.42
N ILE A 144 -9.19 -17.79 11.42
CA ILE A 144 -7.88 -17.13 11.22
C ILE A 144 -6.96 -17.89 10.26
N GLU A 145 -6.88 -19.22 10.35
CA GLU A 145 -6.04 -20.03 9.47
C GLU A 145 -6.58 -20.09 8.04
N GLU A 146 -7.90 -20.15 7.89
CA GLU A 146 -8.55 -20.12 6.59
C GLU A 146 -8.34 -18.78 5.91
N LEU A 147 -8.45 -17.67 6.67
CA LEU A 147 -8.17 -16.34 6.15
C LEU A 147 -6.71 -16.16 5.78
N ALA A 148 -5.79 -16.65 6.59
CA ALA A 148 -4.35 -16.61 6.27
C ALA A 148 -4.04 -17.39 5.00
N ALA A 149 -4.62 -18.58 4.81
CA ALA A 149 -4.47 -19.37 3.59
C ALA A 149 -5.07 -18.65 2.37
N TRP A 150 -6.25 -18.04 2.53
CA TRP A 150 -6.87 -17.23 1.49
C TRP A 150 -6.00 -16.04 1.08
N LEU A 151 -5.38 -15.35 2.04
CA LEU A 151 -4.49 -14.23 1.79
C LEU A 151 -3.24 -14.67 1.01
N GLU A 152 -2.63 -15.80 1.39
CA GLU A 152 -1.48 -16.36 0.68
C GLU A 152 -1.81 -16.70 -0.79
N GLU A 153 -3.00 -17.22 -1.06
CA GLU A 153 -3.47 -17.52 -2.42
C GLU A 153 -3.76 -16.26 -3.24
N HIS A 154 -4.33 -15.22 -2.60
CA HIS A 154 -4.91 -14.07 -3.34
C HIS A 154 -4.01 -12.83 -3.38
N LYS A 155 -2.97 -12.73 -2.53
CA LYS A 155 -2.08 -11.55 -2.48
C LYS A 155 -1.42 -11.23 -3.82
N SER A 156 -1.12 -12.24 -4.65
CA SER A 156 -0.56 -12.06 -5.99
C SER A 156 -1.59 -11.62 -7.04
N HIS A 157 -2.88 -11.61 -6.70
CA HIS A 157 -3.96 -11.11 -7.55
C HIS A 157 -4.23 -9.61 -7.36
N VAL A 158 -3.64 -8.97 -6.35
CA VAL A 158 -3.77 -7.52 -6.16
C VAL A 158 -2.87 -6.79 -7.17
N CYS A 159 -3.46 -6.28 -8.22
CA CYS A 159 -2.79 -5.50 -9.24
C CYS A 159 -2.48 -4.08 -8.74
N HIS A 160 -1.29 -3.58 -9.06
CA HIS A 160 -0.84 -2.23 -8.76
C HIS A 160 -0.33 -1.61 -10.06
N TRP A 161 -1.07 -0.71 -10.68
CA TRP A 161 -0.63 0.00 -11.88
C TRP A 161 -0.41 1.46 -11.56
N VAL A 162 0.83 1.90 -11.71
CA VAL A 162 1.35 3.16 -11.19
C VAL A 162 1.91 4.01 -12.32
N THR A 163 1.68 5.31 -12.26
CA THR A 163 2.46 6.30 -13.00
C THR A 163 2.98 7.37 -12.05
N VAL A 164 4.20 7.84 -12.30
CA VAL A 164 4.85 8.91 -11.55
C VAL A 164 5.26 10.03 -12.50
N ASP A 165 5.57 11.19 -11.98
CA ASP A 165 6.07 12.29 -12.80
C ASP A 165 7.46 12.00 -13.36
N ASP A 166 8.33 11.44 -12.51
CA ASP A 166 9.65 10.92 -12.87
C ASP A 166 10.10 9.83 -11.88
N LEU A 167 11.20 9.16 -12.17
CA LEU A 167 11.74 8.08 -11.33
C LEU A 167 12.75 8.55 -10.27
N SER A 168 13.01 9.84 -10.14
CA SER A 168 14.08 10.38 -9.28
C SER A 168 13.89 10.02 -7.82
N HIS A 169 12.66 10.13 -7.30
CA HIS A 169 12.31 9.78 -5.92
C HIS A 169 12.50 8.28 -5.64
N LEU A 170 11.97 7.41 -6.52
CA LEU A 170 12.11 5.96 -6.40
C LEU A 170 13.56 5.49 -6.50
N LYS A 171 14.33 6.09 -7.41
CA LYS A 171 15.75 5.81 -7.60
C LYS A 171 16.56 6.23 -6.37
N ARG A 172 16.35 7.45 -5.88
CA ARG A 172 17.01 7.98 -4.69
C ARG A 172 16.71 7.16 -3.46
N GLY A 173 15.46 6.72 -3.31
CA GLY A 173 15.03 5.83 -2.23
C GLY A 173 15.50 4.38 -2.37
N GLY A 174 16.07 3.99 -3.51
CA GLY A 174 16.53 2.61 -3.79
C GLY A 174 15.39 1.59 -3.95
N ARG A 175 14.16 2.02 -4.23
CA ARG A 175 12.99 1.15 -4.39
C ARG A 175 12.71 0.75 -5.83
N ILE A 176 13.51 1.26 -6.77
CA ILE A 176 13.52 0.80 -8.15
C ILE A 176 14.97 0.60 -8.63
N SER A 177 15.19 -0.40 -9.50
CA SER A 177 16.53 -0.69 -10.01
C SER A 177 17.11 0.49 -10.82
N THR A 178 18.38 0.79 -10.59
CA THR A 178 19.10 1.87 -11.31
C THR A 178 19.25 1.60 -12.79
N THR A 179 19.29 0.33 -13.21
CA THR A 179 19.37 -0.07 -14.64
C THR A 179 18.10 0.28 -15.41
N THR A 180 16.96 0.29 -14.75
CA THR A 180 15.67 0.70 -15.32
C THR A 180 15.50 2.22 -15.35
N ALA A 181 16.26 2.96 -14.57
CA ALA A 181 16.15 4.41 -14.40
C ALA A 181 16.93 5.25 -15.42
N LEU A 182 17.51 4.65 -16.47
CA LEU A 182 18.14 5.34 -17.61
C LEU A 182 17.08 6.00 -18.51
N VAL A 183 16.28 6.85 -17.92
CA VAL A 183 15.46 7.82 -18.64
C VAL A 183 16.04 9.18 -18.29
N GLY A 184 16.87 9.70 -19.18
CA GLY A 184 17.15 11.13 -19.16
C GLY A 184 15.81 11.88 -19.09
N THR A 185 15.81 13.06 -18.51
CA THR A 185 14.69 13.99 -18.41
C THR A 185 14.10 14.34 -19.79
N MET A 186 13.50 13.35 -20.46
CA MET A 186 12.75 13.64 -21.69
C MET A 186 11.45 14.32 -21.27
N LEU A 187 11.29 15.54 -21.72
CA LEU A 187 10.14 16.37 -21.45
C LEU A 187 8.82 15.60 -21.69
N ASN A 188 7.98 15.54 -20.64
CA ASN A 188 6.64 14.95 -20.68
C ASN A 188 6.57 13.42 -20.91
N VAL A 189 7.63 12.65 -20.59
CA VAL A 189 7.58 11.19 -20.57
C VAL A 189 7.18 10.70 -19.18
N LYS A 190 6.14 9.88 -19.09
CA LYS A 190 5.61 9.31 -17.86
C LYS A 190 5.95 7.83 -17.76
N PRO A 191 6.67 7.41 -16.71
CA PRO A 191 6.93 6.00 -16.45
C PRO A 191 5.63 5.27 -16.07
N ILE A 192 5.53 4.01 -16.49
CA ILE A 192 4.52 3.07 -16.03
C ILE A 192 5.20 1.97 -15.24
N ILE A 193 4.73 1.78 -14.04
CA ILE A 193 5.29 0.85 -13.06
C ILE A 193 4.19 -0.11 -12.63
N HIS A 194 4.55 -1.35 -12.37
CA HIS A 194 3.68 -2.29 -11.67
C HIS A 194 4.45 -2.97 -10.52
N VAL A 195 3.72 -3.66 -9.66
CA VAL A 195 4.31 -4.54 -8.64
C VAL A 195 4.33 -5.95 -9.20
N ASP A 196 5.50 -6.62 -9.21
CA ASP A 196 5.64 -7.99 -9.66
C ASP A 196 5.21 -9.04 -8.62
N ASP A 197 5.30 -10.31 -8.96
CA ASP A 197 4.89 -11.41 -8.08
C ASP A 197 5.73 -11.52 -6.80
N GLU A 198 6.93 -10.95 -6.78
CA GLU A 198 7.77 -10.85 -5.58
C GLU A 198 7.58 -9.54 -4.80
N GLY A 199 6.61 -8.71 -5.18
CA GLY A 199 6.30 -7.45 -4.48
C GLY A 199 7.24 -6.29 -4.79
N ARG A 200 8.02 -6.35 -5.89
CA ARG A 200 8.98 -5.32 -6.33
C ARG A 200 8.36 -4.36 -7.34
N LEU A 201 8.85 -3.12 -7.34
CA LEU A 201 8.46 -2.14 -8.34
C LEU A 201 9.23 -2.36 -9.65
N ILE A 202 8.50 -2.63 -10.74
CA ILE A 202 9.04 -2.85 -12.08
C ILE A 202 8.57 -1.74 -13.02
N ASN A 203 9.52 -1.00 -13.60
CA ASN A 203 9.22 -0.05 -14.67
C ASN A 203 9.04 -0.82 -15.99
N CYS A 204 7.79 -0.97 -16.44
CA CYS A 204 7.43 -1.82 -17.56
C CYS A 204 7.16 -1.08 -18.88
N ALA A 205 6.87 0.23 -18.80
CA ALA A 205 6.62 1.04 -19.99
C ALA A 205 6.90 2.53 -19.75
N LYS A 206 6.89 3.28 -20.85
CA LYS A 206 7.00 4.74 -20.87
C LYS A 206 6.02 5.27 -21.90
N VAL A 207 5.26 6.26 -21.54
CA VAL A 207 4.29 6.90 -22.43
C VAL A 207 4.50 8.41 -22.45
N ARG A 208 4.00 9.07 -23.47
CA ARG A 208 4.13 10.53 -23.57
C ARG A 208 2.85 11.21 -23.11
N GLY A 209 2.96 12.00 -22.04
CA GLY A 209 1.87 12.79 -21.49
C GLY A 209 1.05 12.07 -20.42
N ARG A 210 0.47 12.85 -19.52
CA ARG A 210 -0.30 12.39 -18.36
C ARG A 210 -1.56 11.61 -18.77
N LYS A 211 -2.28 12.11 -19.78
CA LYS A 211 -3.48 11.45 -20.32
C LYS A 211 -3.17 10.04 -20.80
N SER A 212 -2.11 9.89 -21.62
CA SER A 212 -1.71 8.57 -22.13
C SER A 212 -1.26 7.62 -21.01
N ALA A 213 -0.72 8.15 -19.90
CA ALA A 213 -0.42 7.34 -18.74
C ALA A 213 -1.70 6.80 -18.08
N MET A 214 -2.71 7.64 -17.87
CA MET A 214 -4.02 7.19 -17.35
C MET A 214 -4.70 6.20 -18.29
N GLU A 215 -4.69 6.43 -19.60
CA GLU A 215 -5.21 5.50 -20.61
C GLU A 215 -4.52 4.13 -20.54
N TYR A 216 -3.21 4.11 -20.26
CA TYR A 216 -2.46 2.87 -20.08
C TYR A 216 -2.91 2.11 -18.81
N LEU A 217 -3.10 2.83 -17.68
CA LEU A 217 -3.61 2.24 -16.45
C LEU A 217 -5.01 1.62 -16.66
N VAL A 218 -5.91 2.35 -17.33
CA VAL A 218 -7.27 1.87 -17.68
C VAL A 218 -7.20 0.65 -18.58
N LYS A 219 -6.29 0.65 -19.57
CA LYS A 219 -6.08 -0.52 -20.45
C LYS A 219 -5.66 -1.74 -19.63
N LYS A 220 -4.74 -1.58 -18.67
CA LYS A 220 -4.30 -2.68 -17.80
C LYS A 220 -5.41 -3.20 -16.90
N PHE A 221 -6.23 -2.31 -16.37
CA PHE A 221 -7.45 -2.70 -15.68
C PHE A 221 -8.37 -3.54 -16.58
N GLN A 222 -8.64 -3.10 -17.81
CA GLN A 222 -9.47 -3.84 -18.77
C GLN A 222 -8.94 -5.23 -19.12
N GLU A 223 -7.62 -5.36 -19.21
CA GLU A 223 -6.97 -6.61 -19.61
C GLU A 223 -6.99 -7.68 -18.53
N THR A 224 -6.97 -7.27 -17.25
CA THR A 224 -6.69 -8.23 -16.16
C THR A 224 -7.66 -8.20 -14.98
N CYS A 225 -8.54 -7.18 -14.86
CA CYS A 225 -9.48 -7.08 -13.76
C CYS A 225 -10.47 -8.25 -13.76
N THR A 226 -10.64 -8.89 -12.61
CA THR A 226 -11.58 -10.01 -12.40
C THR A 226 -12.69 -9.68 -11.44
N ASP A 227 -12.55 -8.60 -10.67
CA ASP A 227 -13.54 -8.17 -9.68
C ASP A 227 -13.83 -6.68 -9.85
N PHE A 228 -15.07 -6.36 -10.24
CA PHE A 228 -15.56 -5.01 -10.46
C PHE A 228 -16.33 -4.45 -9.25
N ASP A 229 -16.34 -5.16 -8.12
CA ASP A 229 -17.05 -4.70 -6.93
C ASP A 229 -16.32 -3.51 -6.32
N THR A 230 -15.00 -3.60 -6.13
CA THR A 230 -14.23 -2.57 -5.44
C THR A 230 -12.90 -2.28 -6.14
N VAL A 231 -12.68 -1.03 -6.49
CA VAL A 231 -11.43 -0.51 -7.06
C VAL A 231 -10.89 0.60 -6.17
N PHE A 232 -9.58 0.59 -5.92
CA PHE A 232 -8.93 1.64 -5.16
C PHE A 232 -8.07 2.52 -6.06
N ILE A 233 -8.06 3.83 -5.80
CA ILE A 233 -7.21 4.82 -6.47
C ILE A 233 -6.44 5.57 -5.39
N ALA A 234 -5.12 5.68 -5.56
CA ALA A 234 -4.31 6.54 -4.69
C ALA A 234 -3.56 7.59 -5.49
N HIS A 235 -3.38 8.76 -4.88
CA HIS A 235 -2.68 9.86 -5.55
C HIS A 235 -1.75 10.63 -4.60
N GLY A 236 -0.63 11.13 -5.13
CA GLY A 236 0.32 12.02 -4.46
C GLY A 236 0.01 13.48 -4.73
N ASP A 237 -1.06 13.99 -4.13
CA ASP A 237 -1.55 15.36 -4.23
C ASP A 237 -1.81 15.81 -5.69
N CYS A 238 -2.53 14.96 -6.45
CA CYS A 238 -3.08 15.26 -7.78
C CYS A 238 -4.54 14.77 -7.88
N PRO A 239 -5.46 15.36 -7.09
CA PRO A 239 -6.85 14.88 -7.00
C PRO A 239 -7.63 15.00 -8.31
N GLU A 240 -7.30 15.99 -9.17
CA GLU A 240 -7.94 16.16 -10.48
C GLU A 240 -7.61 14.99 -11.43
N ASP A 241 -6.38 14.50 -11.40
CA ASP A 241 -5.98 13.31 -12.15
C ASP A 241 -6.65 12.05 -11.60
N ALA A 242 -6.76 11.92 -10.27
CA ALA A 242 -7.46 10.81 -9.65
C ALA A 242 -8.94 10.78 -10.04
N ALA A 243 -9.62 11.93 -10.01
CA ALA A 243 -11.01 12.06 -10.47
C ALA A 243 -11.17 11.75 -11.97
N THR A 244 -10.21 12.16 -12.79
CA THR A 244 -10.19 11.83 -14.22
C THR A 244 -10.03 10.33 -14.45
N LEU A 245 -9.09 9.69 -13.73
CA LEU A 245 -8.88 8.25 -13.81
C LEU A 245 -10.13 7.48 -13.36
N GLU A 246 -10.76 7.89 -12.26
CA GLU A 246 -12.02 7.31 -11.78
C GLU A 246 -13.11 7.40 -12.83
N ALA A 247 -13.31 8.58 -13.45
CA ALA A 247 -14.29 8.77 -14.51
C ALA A 247 -14.05 7.84 -15.71
N MET A 248 -12.80 7.72 -16.15
CA MET A 248 -12.40 6.82 -17.24
C MET A 248 -12.67 5.34 -16.94
N LEU A 249 -12.47 4.92 -15.68
CA LEU A 249 -12.76 3.56 -15.24
C LEU A 249 -14.26 3.29 -15.20
N ARG A 250 -15.04 4.20 -14.62
CA ARG A 250 -16.51 4.06 -14.51
C ARG A 250 -17.23 4.08 -15.85
N GLU A 251 -16.77 4.89 -16.83
CA GLU A 251 -17.37 4.99 -18.16
C GLU A 251 -17.43 3.64 -18.88
N LYS A 252 -16.45 2.79 -18.68
CA LYS A 252 -16.28 1.54 -19.44
C LYS A 252 -16.67 0.28 -18.67
N HIS A 253 -16.83 0.38 -17.36
CA HIS A 253 -17.01 -0.79 -16.49
C HIS A 253 -18.03 -0.49 -15.41
N GLY A 254 -18.85 -1.49 -15.09
CA GLY A 254 -19.87 -1.41 -14.03
C GLY A 254 -19.27 -1.54 -12.62
N ILE A 255 -18.25 -0.72 -12.30
CA ILE A 255 -17.60 -0.72 -10.99
C ILE A 255 -18.60 -0.23 -9.95
N LYS A 256 -18.83 -1.02 -8.89
CA LYS A 256 -19.79 -0.68 -7.85
C LYS A 256 -19.23 0.40 -6.91
N GLU A 257 -17.99 0.22 -6.46
CA GLU A 257 -17.35 1.13 -5.52
C GLU A 257 -15.95 1.53 -6.01
N VAL A 258 -15.63 2.82 -5.92
CA VAL A 258 -14.28 3.34 -6.07
C VAL A 258 -13.90 4.07 -4.81
N VAL A 259 -12.83 3.63 -4.17
CA VAL A 259 -12.26 4.29 -2.98
C VAL A 259 -11.03 5.07 -3.42
N THR A 260 -11.09 6.40 -3.31
CA THR A 260 -9.98 7.28 -3.65
C THR A 260 -9.34 7.86 -2.39
N GLY A 261 -8.01 7.82 -2.30
CA GLY A 261 -7.25 8.32 -1.17
C GLY A 261 -5.88 8.85 -1.55
N TYR A 262 -5.18 9.41 -0.57
CA TYR A 262 -3.79 9.83 -0.74
C TYR A 262 -2.84 8.64 -0.68
N VAL A 263 -1.73 8.75 -1.42
CA VAL A 263 -0.50 8.02 -1.08
C VAL A 263 0.09 8.70 0.15
N GLY A 264 0.20 7.97 1.26
CA GLY A 264 0.70 8.50 2.52
C GLY A 264 2.17 8.91 2.47
N PRO A 265 2.64 9.72 3.44
CA PRO A 265 3.98 10.31 3.42
C PRO A 265 5.13 9.32 3.35
N VAL A 266 5.02 8.15 3.97
CA VAL A 266 6.07 7.12 3.92
C VAL A 266 6.30 6.65 2.49
N ILE A 267 5.24 6.30 1.76
CA ILE A 267 5.36 5.90 0.35
C ILE A 267 5.60 7.13 -0.54
N GLY A 268 4.97 8.26 -0.22
CA GLY A 268 5.13 9.53 -0.93
C GLY A 268 6.58 10.05 -0.98
N ALA A 269 7.37 9.85 0.09
CA ALA A 269 8.79 10.17 0.13
C ALA A 269 9.60 9.46 -0.97
N HIS A 270 9.15 8.27 -1.38
CA HIS A 270 9.81 7.45 -2.41
C HIS A 270 9.19 7.61 -3.79
N THR A 271 7.91 7.96 -3.90
CA THR A 271 7.23 8.10 -5.20
C THR A 271 7.18 9.52 -5.71
N GLY A 272 7.22 10.48 -4.81
CA GLY A 272 7.12 11.92 -5.10
C GLY A 272 5.69 12.40 -5.37
N PRO A 273 5.53 13.73 -5.52
CA PRO A 273 4.27 14.34 -5.93
C PRO A 273 3.84 13.85 -7.32
N GLY A 274 2.53 13.83 -7.58
CA GLY A 274 1.98 13.45 -8.86
C GLY A 274 1.93 11.94 -9.11
N VAL A 275 2.34 11.09 -8.14
CA VAL A 275 2.08 9.65 -8.24
C VAL A 275 0.57 9.39 -8.36
N LEU A 276 0.18 8.50 -9.26
CA LEU A 276 -1.20 8.07 -9.45
C LEU A 276 -1.24 6.55 -9.64
N VAL A 277 -2.11 5.90 -8.89
CA VAL A 277 -2.16 4.43 -8.84
C VAL A 277 -3.60 3.95 -8.91
N VAL A 278 -3.84 2.89 -9.65
CA VAL A 278 -5.07 2.09 -9.56
C VAL A 278 -4.75 0.70 -9.00
N PHE A 279 -5.60 0.24 -8.09
CA PHE A 279 -5.50 -1.08 -7.47
C PHE A 279 -6.81 -1.83 -7.66
N PHE A 280 -6.70 -3.11 -8.01
CA PHE A 280 -7.86 -3.96 -8.25
C PHE A 280 -7.47 -5.44 -8.13
N MET A 281 -8.47 -6.32 -7.97
CA MET A 281 -8.26 -7.76 -8.05
C MET A 281 -8.23 -8.19 -9.51
N GLY A 282 -7.17 -8.86 -9.90
CA GLY A 282 -6.96 -9.30 -11.28
C GLY A 282 -6.62 -10.76 -11.42
N SER A 283 -6.63 -11.26 -12.66
CA SER A 283 -6.23 -12.64 -12.98
C SER A 283 -4.72 -12.88 -12.76
N LYS A 284 -3.93 -11.83 -12.81
CA LYS A 284 -2.48 -11.79 -12.57
C LYS A 284 -2.02 -10.35 -12.35
N ARG A 285 -0.87 -10.17 -11.74
CA ARG A 285 -0.18 -8.87 -11.62
C ARG A 285 0.38 -8.38 -12.95
#